data_eee3218a0018e6420adf76f3ea8ab448
#
_entry.id   eee3218a0018e6420adf76f3ea8ab448
#
_cell.length_a   1.000
_cell.length_b   1.000
_cell.length_c   1.000
_cell.angle_alpha   90.00
_cell.angle_beta   90.00
_cell.angle_gamma   90.00
#
_symmetry.space_group_name_H-M   'P 1'
#
loop_
_entity.id
_entity.type
_entity.pdbx_description
1 polymer ?
#
loop_
_entity_poly.entity_id
_entity_poly.type
_entity_poly.pdbx_seq_one_letter_code
_entity_poly.pdbx_strand_id
1 'polypeptide(L)'
;RMKEMAAINAGMSFYGEMPDMYTLILNTDHPLIQSVLTAEKEQTADSLKPINEETTALQAREEALEASHKGMKDEEIPSAEKDELSELHTKIDAQRTKREAIYADFAKDNKVLHQLIDLALLGNGMLKGEALSKFIKRSVDLIK
;
A
#
# COMPACT_ATOMS: atom_id res chain seq x y z
N ARG A 1 -20.23 -13.06 -7.92
CA ARG A 1 -20.63 -14.27 -8.66
C ARG A 1 -20.50 -15.53 -7.81
N MET A 2 -19.38 -15.78 -7.09
CA MET A 2 -19.25 -16.95 -6.20
C MET A 2 -20.22 -16.90 -5.01
N LYS A 3 -20.52 -15.73 -4.45
CA LYS A 3 -21.55 -15.55 -3.42
C LYS A 3 -22.96 -15.82 -3.93
N GLU A 4 -23.23 -15.47 -5.18
CA GLU A 4 -24.53 -15.76 -5.83
C GLU A 4 -24.70 -17.27 -6.06
N MET A 5 -23.61 -17.98 -6.42
CA MET A 5 -23.63 -19.43 -6.53
C MET A 5 -23.79 -20.14 -5.18
N ALA A 6 -23.19 -19.60 -4.10
CA ALA A 6 -23.37 -20.12 -2.74
C ALA A 6 -24.81 -19.99 -2.24
N ALA A 7 -25.50 -18.91 -2.63
CA ALA A 7 -26.91 -18.71 -2.30
C ALA A 7 -27.87 -19.70 -3.01
N ILE A 8 -27.44 -20.23 -4.16
CA ILE A 8 -28.23 -21.21 -4.92
C ILE A 8 -28.03 -22.64 -4.41
N ASN A 9 -26.90 -22.89 -3.75
CA ASN A 9 -26.52 -24.25 -3.35
C ASN A 9 -26.23 -24.30 -1.83
N ALA A 10 -27.27 -24.60 -1.05
CA ALA A 10 -27.22 -24.63 0.42
C ALA A 10 -26.10 -25.53 1.05
N GLY A 11 -25.43 -26.35 0.23
CA GLY A 11 -24.30 -27.18 0.65
C GLY A 11 -22.92 -26.50 0.51
N MET A 12 -22.84 -25.28 -0.02
CA MET A 12 -21.59 -24.55 -0.28
C MET A 12 -21.42 -23.29 0.56
N SER A 13 -21.78 -23.33 1.84
CA SER A 13 -21.61 -22.20 2.77
C SER A 13 -20.16 -21.70 2.87
N PHE A 14 -19.20 -22.59 2.64
CA PHE A 14 -17.77 -22.26 2.62
C PHE A 14 -17.42 -21.15 1.60
N TYR A 15 -18.05 -21.16 0.43
CA TYR A 15 -17.79 -20.13 -0.59
C TYR A 15 -18.45 -18.78 -0.27
N GLY A 16 -19.48 -18.76 0.57
CA GLY A 16 -20.16 -17.53 1.01
C GLY A 16 -19.35 -16.69 1.99
N GLU A 17 -18.41 -17.30 2.71
CA GLU A 17 -17.56 -16.63 3.70
C GLU A 17 -16.22 -16.13 3.14
N MET A 18 -15.89 -16.48 1.88
CA MET A 18 -14.67 -15.99 1.25
C MET A 18 -14.76 -14.48 1.00
N PRO A 19 -13.76 -13.70 1.43
CA PRO A 19 -13.72 -12.28 1.15
C PRO A 19 -13.62 -12.03 -0.36
N ASP A 20 -14.34 -11.01 -0.84
CA ASP A 20 -14.19 -10.58 -2.22
C ASP A 20 -12.80 -9.95 -2.39
N MET A 21 -12.01 -10.44 -3.32
CA MET A 21 -10.71 -9.88 -3.68
C MET A 21 -10.86 -9.00 -4.92
N TYR A 22 -10.41 -7.76 -4.80
CA TYR A 22 -10.46 -6.79 -5.89
C TYR A 22 -9.07 -6.27 -6.19
N THR A 23 -8.81 -5.97 -7.46
CA THR A 23 -7.59 -5.30 -7.91
C THR A 23 -7.95 -3.92 -8.43
N LEU A 24 -7.36 -2.88 -7.85
CA LEU A 24 -7.48 -1.52 -8.35
C LEU A 24 -6.38 -1.27 -9.39
N ILE A 25 -6.78 -0.93 -10.61
CA ILE A 25 -5.87 -0.56 -11.69
C ILE A 25 -5.96 0.95 -11.90
N LEU A 26 -4.81 1.64 -11.85
CA LEU A 26 -4.72 3.07 -12.02
C LEU A 26 -4.09 3.40 -13.37
N ASN A 27 -4.72 4.30 -14.13
CA ASN A 27 -4.10 4.92 -15.30
C ASN A 27 -3.20 6.08 -14.84
N THR A 28 -1.90 5.85 -14.78
CA THR A 28 -0.91 6.82 -14.30
C THR A 28 -0.75 8.05 -15.22
N ASP A 29 -1.21 7.97 -16.47
CA ASP A 29 -1.17 9.10 -17.40
C ASP A 29 -2.40 10.03 -17.28
N HIS A 30 -3.39 9.64 -16.47
CA HIS A 30 -4.59 10.44 -16.28
C HIS A 30 -4.28 11.70 -15.45
N PRO A 31 -4.69 12.92 -15.89
CA PRO A 31 -4.36 14.18 -15.22
C PRO A 31 -4.72 14.24 -13.73
N LEU A 32 -5.86 13.67 -13.32
CA LEU A 32 -6.24 13.60 -11.91
C LEU A 32 -5.33 12.67 -11.09
N ILE A 33 -4.85 11.58 -11.66
CA ILE A 33 -3.87 10.72 -10.99
C ILE A 33 -2.53 11.45 -10.86
N GLN A 34 -2.10 12.14 -11.90
CA GLN A 34 -0.90 12.99 -11.87
C GLN A 34 -1.00 14.10 -10.81
N SER A 35 -2.17 14.74 -10.65
CA SER A 35 -2.37 15.75 -9.62
C SER A 35 -2.29 15.18 -8.20
N VAL A 36 -2.81 13.98 -7.98
CA VAL A 36 -2.69 13.28 -6.68
C VAL A 36 -1.23 12.92 -6.38
N LEU A 37 -0.48 12.42 -7.38
CA LEU A 37 0.94 12.11 -7.23
C LEU A 37 1.79 13.36 -6.95
N THR A 38 1.46 14.48 -7.57
CA THR A 38 2.14 15.76 -7.32
C THR A 38 1.88 16.24 -5.90
N ALA A 39 0.62 16.23 -5.47
CA ALA A 39 0.23 16.60 -4.10
C ALA A 39 0.86 15.67 -3.05
N GLU A 40 0.92 14.37 -3.32
CA GLU A 40 1.59 13.40 -2.46
C GLU A 40 3.07 13.76 -2.29
N LYS A 41 3.79 13.96 -3.38
CA LYS A 41 5.22 14.33 -3.35
C LYS A 41 5.47 15.62 -2.58
N GLU A 42 4.66 16.66 -2.81
CA GLU A 42 4.79 17.94 -2.14
C GLU A 42 4.52 17.87 -0.64
N GLN A 43 3.51 17.09 -0.22
CA GLN A 43 3.09 17.02 1.19
C GLN A 43 3.93 16.03 2.00
N THR A 44 4.54 15.03 1.38
CA THR A 44 5.26 13.97 2.10
C THR A 44 6.78 14.09 2.01
N ALA A 45 7.31 14.92 1.10
CA ALA A 45 8.75 15.01 0.81
C ALA A 45 9.62 15.21 2.06
N ASP A 46 9.26 16.17 2.91
CA ASP A 46 10.04 16.50 4.11
C ASP A 46 10.01 15.37 5.15
N SER A 47 8.87 14.72 5.29
CA SER A 47 8.69 13.59 6.21
C SER A 47 9.37 12.31 5.71
N LEU A 48 9.40 12.10 4.39
CA LEU A 48 10.01 10.92 3.77
C LEU A 48 11.53 11.03 3.66
N LYS A 49 12.08 12.25 3.57
CA LYS A 49 13.51 12.45 3.37
C LYS A 49 14.38 11.70 4.38
N PRO A 50 14.22 11.89 5.71
CA PRO A 50 15.04 11.18 6.69
C PRO A 50 14.84 9.65 6.63
N ILE A 51 13.62 9.19 6.36
CA ILE A 51 13.31 7.76 6.24
C ILE A 51 14.05 7.15 5.04
N ASN A 52 14.04 7.84 3.90
CA ASN A 52 14.73 7.39 2.70
C ASN A 52 16.25 7.38 2.85
N GLU A 53 16.81 8.41 3.50
CA GLU A 53 18.24 8.49 3.79
C GLU A 53 18.68 7.33 4.70
N GLU A 54 17.95 7.08 5.78
CA GLU A 54 18.22 5.96 6.69
C GLU A 54 18.04 4.61 6.01
N THR A 55 16.97 4.43 5.21
CA THR A 55 16.73 3.20 4.46
C THR A 55 17.89 2.91 3.49
N THR A 56 18.36 3.93 2.76
CA THR A 56 19.48 3.78 1.83
C THR A 56 20.76 3.37 2.55
N ALA A 57 21.06 3.95 3.71
CA ALA A 57 22.22 3.59 4.51
C ALA A 57 22.15 2.15 5.04
N LEU A 58 20.98 1.72 5.52
CA LEU A 58 20.76 0.35 6.00
C LEU A 58 20.87 -0.66 4.87
N GLN A 59 20.29 -0.40 3.70
CA GLN A 59 20.39 -1.26 2.52
C GLN A 59 21.81 -1.37 1.99
N ALA A 60 22.58 -0.28 1.96
CA ALA A 60 23.97 -0.32 1.57
C ALA A 60 24.82 -1.20 2.52
N ARG A 61 24.50 -1.19 3.82
CA ARG A 61 25.17 -2.08 4.79
C ARG A 61 24.77 -3.53 4.62
N GLU A 62 23.49 -3.80 4.37
CA GLU A 62 22.97 -5.13 4.06
C GLU A 62 23.65 -5.71 2.83
N GLU A 63 23.68 -4.97 1.71
CA GLU A 63 24.33 -5.38 0.46
C GLU A 63 25.82 -5.67 0.66
N ALA A 64 26.53 -4.86 1.47
CA ALA A 64 27.94 -5.08 1.76
C ALA A 64 28.18 -6.37 2.54
N LEU A 65 27.32 -6.69 3.51
CA LEU A 65 27.40 -7.95 4.26
C LEU A 65 27.05 -9.15 3.37
N GLU A 66 25.98 -9.08 2.61
CA GLU A 66 25.59 -10.15 1.67
C GLU A 66 26.68 -10.40 0.63
N ALA A 67 27.31 -9.34 0.11
CA ALA A 67 28.42 -9.46 -0.82
C ALA A 67 29.64 -10.16 -0.19
N SER A 68 29.93 -9.92 1.09
CA SER A 68 31.01 -10.60 1.82
C SER A 68 30.72 -12.09 2.03
N HIS A 69 29.47 -12.48 2.10
CA HIS A 69 29.05 -13.88 2.27
C HIS A 69 28.94 -14.66 0.94
N LYS A 70 29.09 -13.99 -0.19
CA LYS A 70 28.92 -14.60 -1.51
C LYS A 70 29.89 -15.75 -1.74
N GLY A 71 29.33 -16.95 -1.85
CA GLY A 71 30.10 -18.20 -2.05
C GLY A 71 30.49 -18.92 -0.75
N MET A 72 30.19 -18.36 0.42
CA MET A 72 30.34 -19.03 1.71
C MET A 72 29.14 -19.95 1.97
N LYS A 73 29.39 -21.03 2.69
CA LYS A 73 28.30 -21.87 3.24
C LYS A 73 27.74 -21.21 4.49
N ASP A 74 26.49 -21.48 4.79
CA ASP A 74 25.81 -20.90 5.96
C ASP A 74 26.58 -21.16 7.29
N GLU A 75 27.22 -22.31 7.40
CA GLU A 75 28.04 -22.69 8.57
C GLU A 75 29.35 -21.87 8.68
N GLU A 76 29.82 -21.29 7.58
CA GLU A 76 31.07 -20.51 7.51
C GLU A 76 30.82 -19.02 7.84
N ILE A 77 29.57 -18.57 7.85
CA ILE A 77 29.20 -17.20 8.17
C ILE A 77 29.21 -17.01 9.70
N PRO A 78 29.96 -16.02 10.20
CA PRO A 78 29.99 -15.73 11.64
C PRO A 78 28.58 -15.41 12.19
N SER A 79 28.29 -15.94 13.38
CA SER A 79 26.97 -15.70 14.02
C SER A 79 26.67 -14.20 14.21
N ALA A 80 27.70 -13.42 14.55
CA ALA A 80 27.56 -11.97 14.71
C ALA A 80 27.10 -11.26 13.42
N GLU A 81 27.55 -11.75 12.25
CA GLU A 81 27.13 -11.16 10.96
C GLU A 81 25.73 -11.60 10.56
N LYS A 82 25.30 -12.81 10.94
CA LYS A 82 23.91 -13.26 10.80
C LYS A 82 22.97 -12.44 11.69
N ASP A 83 23.38 -12.18 12.92
CA ASP A 83 22.63 -11.34 13.85
C ASP A 83 22.53 -9.90 13.33
N GLU A 84 23.63 -9.34 12.79
CA GLU A 84 23.63 -8.02 12.16
C GLU A 84 22.68 -7.95 10.97
N LEU A 85 22.67 -8.95 10.08
CA LEU A 85 21.71 -9.02 8.96
C LEU A 85 20.26 -9.04 9.45
N SER A 86 19.98 -9.84 10.47
CA SER A 86 18.63 -9.90 11.06
C SER A 86 18.18 -8.56 11.66
N GLU A 87 19.11 -7.85 12.32
CA GLU A 87 18.82 -6.50 12.82
C GLU A 87 18.62 -5.49 11.69
N LEU A 88 19.40 -5.56 10.60
CA LEU A 88 19.24 -4.70 9.44
C LEU A 88 17.88 -4.91 8.79
N HIS A 89 17.45 -6.14 8.56
CA HIS A 89 16.12 -6.46 8.06
C HIS A 89 15.02 -5.86 8.94
N THR A 90 15.15 -6.02 10.27
CA THR A 90 14.17 -5.47 11.22
C THR A 90 14.11 -3.94 11.13
N LYS A 91 15.28 -3.27 11.02
CA LYS A 91 15.34 -1.81 10.88
C LYS A 91 14.77 -1.33 9.55
N ILE A 92 15.05 -2.02 8.45
CA ILE A 92 14.52 -1.71 7.11
C ILE A 92 12.99 -1.86 7.11
N ASP A 93 12.47 -2.93 7.71
CA ASP A 93 11.02 -3.13 7.86
C ASP A 93 10.36 -2.04 8.72
N ALA A 94 11.04 -1.58 9.78
CA ALA A 94 10.56 -0.46 10.57
C ALA A 94 10.49 0.86 9.77
N GLN A 95 11.47 1.12 8.90
CA GLN A 95 11.42 2.29 8.00
C GLN A 95 10.32 2.16 6.97
N ARG A 96 10.09 0.95 6.43
CA ARG A 96 8.95 0.68 5.53
C ARG A 96 7.63 1.00 6.21
N THR A 97 7.43 0.53 7.43
CA THR A 97 6.22 0.79 8.21
C THR A 97 5.99 2.29 8.45
N LYS A 98 7.06 3.04 8.79
CA LYS A 98 6.97 4.50 8.94
C LYS A 98 6.56 5.18 7.63
N ARG A 99 7.12 4.76 6.50
CA ARG A 99 6.79 5.30 5.18
C ARG A 99 5.34 5.00 4.80
N GLU A 100 4.88 3.78 5.04
CA GLU A 100 3.49 3.39 4.81
C GLU A 100 2.51 4.21 5.65
N ALA A 101 2.85 4.53 6.89
CA ALA A 101 2.04 5.39 7.76
C ALA A 101 1.91 6.81 7.19
N ILE A 102 2.99 7.41 6.65
CA ILE A 102 2.96 8.73 6.02
C ILE A 102 2.03 8.71 4.80
N TYR A 103 2.14 7.69 3.95
CA TYR A 103 1.25 7.55 2.79
C TYR A 103 -0.21 7.31 3.19
N ALA A 104 -0.44 6.53 4.25
CA ALA A 104 -1.78 6.30 4.77
C ALA A 104 -2.43 7.60 5.30
N ASP A 105 -1.67 8.43 6.00
CA ASP A 105 -2.14 9.72 6.49
C ASP A 105 -2.45 10.68 5.32
N PHE A 106 -1.58 10.76 4.31
CA PHE A 106 -1.86 11.51 3.10
C PHE A 106 -3.14 11.02 2.41
N ALA A 107 -3.27 9.71 2.22
CA ALA A 107 -4.42 9.11 1.56
C ALA A 107 -5.72 9.36 2.31
N LYS A 108 -5.69 9.31 3.65
CA LYS A 108 -6.86 9.54 4.52
C LYS A 108 -7.49 10.92 4.33
N ASP A 109 -6.67 11.94 4.13
CA ASP A 109 -7.13 13.32 4.03
C ASP A 109 -7.33 13.80 2.59
N ASN A 110 -6.90 13.01 1.59
CA ASN A 110 -6.98 13.37 0.18
C ASN A 110 -8.36 13.08 -0.40
N LYS A 111 -9.22 14.12 -0.50
CA LYS A 111 -10.59 13.99 -1.00
C LYS A 111 -10.65 13.55 -2.47
N VAL A 112 -9.69 13.95 -3.30
CA VAL A 112 -9.63 13.57 -4.72
C VAL A 112 -9.35 12.09 -4.86
N LEU A 113 -8.41 11.55 -4.08
CA LEU A 113 -8.10 10.13 -4.08
C LEU A 113 -9.31 9.29 -3.68
N HIS A 114 -9.99 9.67 -2.59
CA HIS A 114 -11.23 9.01 -2.18
C HIS A 114 -12.31 9.05 -3.26
N GLN A 115 -12.43 10.19 -3.96
CA GLN A 115 -13.41 10.35 -5.02
C GLN A 115 -13.11 9.44 -6.21
N LEU A 116 -11.83 9.29 -6.58
CA LEU A 116 -11.40 8.40 -7.68
C LEU A 116 -11.65 6.93 -7.35
N ILE A 117 -11.35 6.50 -6.12
CA ILE A 117 -11.61 5.13 -5.66
C ILE A 117 -13.11 4.83 -5.69
N ASP A 118 -13.91 5.71 -5.12
CA ASP A 118 -15.36 5.53 -5.07
C ASP A 118 -16.00 5.58 -6.47
N LEU A 119 -15.45 6.37 -7.40
CA LEU A 119 -15.90 6.39 -8.80
C LEU A 119 -15.63 5.04 -9.47
N ALA A 120 -14.47 4.43 -9.23
CA ALA A 120 -14.16 3.09 -9.73
C ALA A 120 -15.11 2.03 -9.15
N LEU A 121 -15.41 2.11 -7.85
CA LEU A 121 -16.38 1.24 -7.20
C LEU A 121 -17.80 1.44 -7.75
N LEU A 122 -18.21 2.69 -7.98
CA LEU A 122 -19.52 3.03 -8.56
C LEU A 122 -19.65 2.45 -9.98
N GLY A 123 -18.64 2.61 -10.82
CA GLY A 123 -18.60 2.08 -12.18
C GLY A 123 -18.75 0.56 -12.25
N ASN A 124 -18.40 -0.14 -11.19
CA ASN A 124 -18.54 -1.60 -11.04
C ASN A 124 -19.79 -2.01 -10.23
N GLY A 125 -20.67 -1.08 -9.89
CA GLY A 125 -21.89 -1.35 -9.12
C GLY A 125 -21.66 -1.74 -7.66
N MET A 126 -20.46 -1.46 -7.14
CA MET A 126 -20.01 -1.86 -5.80
C MET A 126 -20.25 -0.78 -4.75
N LEU A 127 -20.51 0.48 -5.14
CA LEU A 127 -20.74 1.59 -4.23
C LEU A 127 -22.26 1.71 -3.94
N LYS A 128 -22.66 1.46 -2.70
CA LYS A 128 -24.07 1.44 -2.28
C LYS A 128 -24.25 2.06 -0.89
N GLY A 129 -25.50 2.41 -0.55
CA GLY A 129 -25.88 2.84 0.79
C GLY A 129 -25.15 4.09 1.27
N GLU A 130 -24.61 4.04 2.48
CA GLU A 130 -23.91 5.17 3.11
C GLU A 130 -22.67 5.61 2.32
N ALA A 131 -21.92 4.67 1.75
CA ALA A 131 -20.74 4.97 0.93
C ALA A 131 -21.12 5.80 -0.31
N LEU A 132 -22.21 5.46 -0.99
CA LEU A 132 -22.73 6.24 -2.11
C LEU A 132 -23.17 7.65 -1.66
N SER A 133 -23.80 7.78 -0.51
CA SER A 133 -24.19 9.08 0.04
C SER A 133 -22.98 9.96 0.35
N LYS A 134 -21.92 9.39 0.92
CA LYS A 134 -20.64 10.08 1.17
C LYS A 134 -19.96 10.52 -0.13
N PHE A 135 -19.97 9.67 -1.14
CA PHE A 135 -19.45 9.97 -2.48
C PHE A 135 -20.18 11.18 -3.08
N ILE A 136 -21.52 11.19 -3.09
CA ILE A 136 -22.33 12.28 -3.64
C ILE A 136 -22.02 13.60 -2.90
N LYS A 137 -21.98 13.59 -1.57
CA LYS A 137 -21.65 14.77 -0.76
C LYS A 137 -20.28 15.34 -1.12
N ARG A 138 -19.26 14.49 -1.21
CA ARG A 138 -17.90 14.87 -1.61
C ARG A 138 -17.85 15.44 -3.04
N SER A 139 -18.62 14.85 -3.97
CA SER A 139 -18.72 15.35 -5.34
C SER A 139 -19.22 16.78 -5.39
N VAL A 140 -20.24 17.11 -4.60
CA VAL A 140 -20.79 18.48 -4.50
C VAL A 140 -19.75 19.44 -3.90
N ASP A 141 -19.01 19.00 -2.89
CA ASP A 141 -17.97 19.83 -2.26
C ASP A 141 -16.78 20.12 -3.18
N LEU A 142 -16.47 19.21 -4.11
CA LEU A 142 -15.37 19.36 -5.08
C LEU A 142 -15.73 20.23 -6.30
N ILE A 143 -17.02 20.48 -6.56
CA ILE A 143 -17.50 21.30 -7.69
C ILE A 143 -17.63 22.78 -7.28
N LYS A 144 -17.68 23.06 -6.00
CA LYS A 144 -17.73 24.44 -5.45
C LYS A 144 -16.36 25.09 -5.46
#